data_9b9049f36a059fcbfac99a50bfa1f6e5
#
_entry.id   9b9049f36a059fcbfac99a50bfa1f6e5
#
_cell.length_a   1.000
_cell.length_b   1.000
_cell.length_c   1.000
_cell.angle_alpha   90.00
_cell.angle_beta   90.00
_cell.angle_gamma   90.00
#
_symmetry.space_group_name_H-M   'P 1'
#
loop_
_entity.id
_entity.type
_entity.pdbx_description
1 polymer ?
#
loop_
_entity_poly.entity_id
_entity_poly.type
_entity_poly.pdbx_seq_one_letter_code
_entity_poly.pdbx_strand_id
1 'polypeptide(L)'
;MILRMWRARATISRAGDYIRHATTVVFPKIRAIEGHRGEYLLRRDVEDGVELVVLTLWDSMMAVRRFAGQEPNKAVVEPEARAVLTSFDEYVTHFQVVDGYAAAVSKRPHTLPEK
;
A
#
# COMPACT_ATOMS: atom_id res chain seq x y z
N MET A 1 -5.86 7.99 14.51
CA MET A 1 -5.28 7.68 13.19
C MET A 1 -5.38 6.20 12.94
N ILE A 2 -5.74 5.84 11.71
CA ILE A 2 -5.94 4.45 11.31
C ILE A 2 -4.84 4.06 10.33
N LEU A 3 -4.26 2.88 10.51
CA LEU A 3 -3.38 2.28 9.55
C LEU A 3 -4.13 1.16 8.84
N ARG A 4 -4.12 1.20 7.52
CA ARG A 4 -4.77 0.20 6.66
C ARG A 4 -3.67 -0.61 5.99
N MET A 5 -3.73 -1.93 6.13
CA MET A 5 -2.71 -2.83 5.61
C MET A 5 -3.32 -3.79 4.60
N TRP A 6 -2.64 -3.92 3.46
CA TRP A 6 -3.02 -4.82 2.39
C TRP A 6 -1.78 -5.52 1.87
N ARG A 7 -1.91 -6.81 1.54
CA ARG A 7 -0.79 -7.61 1.09
C ARG A 7 -1.10 -8.27 -0.24
N ALA A 8 -0.05 -8.43 -1.05
CA ALA A 8 -0.17 -9.05 -2.36
C ALA A 8 1.13 -9.76 -2.71
N ARG A 9 1.05 -10.57 -3.76
CA ARG A 9 2.20 -11.26 -4.30
C ARG A 9 2.28 -11.09 -5.80
N ALA A 10 3.50 -11.06 -6.31
CA ALA A 10 3.76 -10.97 -7.73
C ALA A 10 4.97 -11.84 -8.06
N THR A 11 5.11 -12.22 -9.32
CA THR A 11 6.36 -12.84 -9.77
C THR A 11 7.47 -11.81 -9.73
N ILE A 12 8.71 -12.28 -9.72
CA ILE A 12 9.84 -11.37 -9.75
C ILE A 12 9.77 -10.48 -10.99
N SER A 13 9.37 -11.04 -12.12
CA SER A 13 9.32 -10.28 -13.38
C SER A 13 8.19 -9.26 -13.42
N ARG A 14 7.10 -9.43 -12.64
CA ARG A 14 5.95 -8.54 -12.70
C ARG A 14 5.86 -7.59 -11.50
N ALA A 15 6.70 -7.80 -10.48
CA ALA A 15 6.64 -6.95 -9.29
C ALA A 15 6.87 -5.48 -9.63
N GLY A 16 7.79 -5.18 -10.54
CA GLY A 16 8.06 -3.81 -10.96
C GLY A 16 6.85 -3.16 -11.63
N ASP A 17 6.06 -3.95 -12.34
CA ASP A 17 4.85 -3.42 -12.97
C ASP A 17 3.84 -2.96 -11.92
N TYR A 18 3.66 -3.76 -10.87
CA TYR A 18 2.78 -3.34 -9.79
C TYR A 18 3.32 -2.10 -9.07
N ILE A 19 4.61 -2.09 -8.78
CA ILE A 19 5.22 -0.95 -8.09
C ILE A 19 5.00 0.34 -8.89
N ARG A 20 5.19 0.26 -10.21
CA ARG A 20 4.98 1.42 -11.08
C ARG A 20 3.51 1.86 -11.03
N HIS A 21 2.58 0.91 -11.12
CA HIS A 21 1.16 1.24 -11.07
C HIS A 21 0.80 1.90 -9.73
N ALA A 22 1.27 1.35 -8.62
CA ALA A 22 0.97 1.89 -7.30
C ALA A 22 1.52 3.32 -7.16
N THR A 23 2.77 3.54 -7.56
CA THR A 23 3.43 4.81 -7.30
C THR A 23 3.03 5.90 -8.29
N THR A 24 2.62 5.55 -9.50
CA THR A 24 2.27 6.55 -10.50
C THR A 24 0.78 6.76 -10.68
N VAL A 25 -0.05 5.79 -10.28
CA VAL A 25 -1.50 5.89 -10.47
C VAL A 25 -2.24 5.91 -9.14
N VAL A 26 -2.02 4.90 -8.31
CA VAL A 26 -2.82 4.73 -7.09
C VAL A 26 -2.48 5.77 -6.04
N PHE A 27 -1.21 5.90 -5.69
CA PHE A 27 -0.80 6.80 -4.61
C PHE A 27 -1.13 8.27 -4.91
N PRO A 28 -0.91 8.78 -6.13
CA PRO A 28 -1.35 10.15 -6.40
C PRO A 28 -2.85 10.36 -6.21
N LYS A 29 -3.66 9.35 -6.55
CA LYS A 29 -5.11 9.45 -6.33
C LYS A 29 -5.47 9.51 -4.87
N ILE A 30 -4.89 8.64 -4.05
CA ILE A 30 -5.25 8.62 -2.63
C ILE A 30 -4.73 9.82 -1.88
N ARG A 31 -3.64 10.43 -2.35
CA ARG A 31 -3.13 11.65 -1.73
C ARG A 31 -4.09 12.82 -1.86
N ALA A 32 -4.98 12.78 -2.84
CA ALA A 32 -5.99 13.82 -3.03
C ALA A 32 -7.20 13.62 -2.12
N ILE A 33 -7.30 12.52 -1.41
CA ILE A 33 -8.45 12.24 -0.58
C ILE A 33 -8.25 12.88 0.78
N GLU A 34 -9.25 13.62 1.23
CA GLU A 34 -9.20 14.29 2.52
C GLU A 34 -9.07 13.25 3.64
N GLY A 35 -8.10 13.45 4.52
CA GLY A 35 -7.85 12.54 5.62
C GLY A 35 -6.76 11.52 5.37
N HIS A 36 -6.23 11.45 4.15
CA HIS A 36 -5.06 10.63 3.88
C HIS A 36 -3.83 11.27 4.51
N ARG A 37 -3.02 10.49 5.22
CA ARG A 37 -1.88 11.02 5.96
C ARG A 37 -0.54 10.42 5.56
N GLY A 38 -0.54 9.36 4.79
CA GLY A 38 0.71 8.77 4.34
C GLY A 38 0.51 7.42 3.73
N GLU A 39 1.52 6.94 3.04
CA GLU A 39 1.51 5.59 2.50
C GLU A 39 2.94 5.06 2.43
N TYR A 40 3.04 3.75 2.52
CA TYR A 40 4.29 3.04 2.31
C TYR A 40 4.03 1.83 1.44
N LEU A 41 4.93 1.59 0.52
CA LEU A 41 4.94 0.37 -0.27
C LEU A 41 6.17 -0.41 0.15
N LEU A 42 5.94 -1.60 0.68
CA LEU A 42 7.00 -2.44 1.21
C LEU A 42 7.18 -3.64 0.30
N ARG A 43 8.39 -4.11 0.20
CA ARG A 43 8.71 -5.25 -0.65
C ARG A 43 9.67 -6.17 0.07
N ARG A 44 9.46 -7.47 -0.07
CA ARG A 44 10.48 -8.45 0.28
C ARG A 44 10.43 -9.61 -0.69
N ASP A 45 11.58 -10.19 -0.95
CA ASP A 45 11.64 -11.39 -1.77
C ASP A 45 11.24 -12.58 -0.92
N VAL A 46 10.46 -13.47 -1.52
CA VAL A 46 10.04 -14.72 -0.90
C VAL A 46 10.43 -15.84 -1.84
N GLU A 47 10.20 -17.08 -1.42
CA GLU A 47 10.71 -18.22 -2.15
C GLU A 47 10.22 -18.24 -3.60
N ASP A 48 8.95 -17.92 -3.82
CA ASP A 48 8.33 -18.03 -5.13
C ASP A 48 8.06 -16.70 -5.79
N GLY A 49 8.70 -15.62 -5.35
CA GLY A 49 8.43 -14.32 -5.96
C GLY A 49 8.65 -13.18 -5.00
N VAL A 50 7.73 -12.23 -5.01
CA VAL A 50 7.86 -10.99 -4.23
C VAL A 50 6.59 -10.78 -3.44
N GLU A 51 6.72 -10.51 -2.15
CA GLU A 51 5.60 -10.06 -1.34
C GLU A 51 5.61 -8.54 -1.30
N LEU A 52 4.45 -7.96 -1.51
CA LEU A 52 4.26 -6.51 -1.49
C LEU A 52 3.25 -6.19 -0.40
N VAL A 53 3.54 -5.17 0.39
CA VAL A 53 2.64 -4.72 1.44
C VAL A 53 2.41 -3.24 1.27
N VAL A 54 1.15 -2.84 1.25
CA VAL A 54 0.78 -1.43 1.16
C VAL A 54 0.20 -1.02 2.50
N LEU A 55 0.81 -0.02 3.10
CA LEU A 55 0.32 0.59 4.33
C LEU A 55 -0.15 1.99 3.99
N THR A 56 -1.38 2.32 4.39
CA THR A 56 -1.88 3.68 4.22
C THR A 56 -2.35 4.20 5.57
N LEU A 57 -2.14 5.49 5.79
CA LEU A 57 -2.47 6.13 7.07
C LEU A 57 -3.58 7.13 6.83
N TRP A 58 -4.57 7.12 7.72
CA TRP A 58 -5.79 7.90 7.58
C TRP A 58 -6.18 8.53 8.91
N ASP A 59 -6.79 9.71 8.85
CA ASP A 59 -7.26 10.39 10.06
C ASP A 59 -8.28 9.57 10.83
N SER A 60 -9.15 8.83 10.11
CA SER A 60 -10.30 8.18 10.72
C SER A 60 -10.84 7.13 9.76
N MET A 61 -11.75 6.30 10.26
CA MET A 61 -12.46 5.37 9.40
C MET A 61 -13.35 6.10 8.39
N MET A 62 -13.83 7.29 8.72
CA MET A 62 -14.57 8.08 7.75
C MET A 62 -13.71 8.41 6.54
N ALA A 63 -12.44 8.76 6.78
CA ALA A 63 -11.52 9.03 5.68
C ALA A 63 -11.25 7.76 4.87
N VAL A 64 -11.10 6.61 5.55
CA VAL A 64 -10.95 5.33 4.87
C VAL A 64 -12.14 5.09 3.94
N ARG A 65 -13.35 5.40 4.37
CA ARG A 65 -14.55 5.18 3.56
C ARG A 65 -14.60 6.10 2.34
N ARG A 66 -13.98 7.26 2.39
CA ARG A 66 -13.88 8.11 1.21
C ARG A 66 -13.09 7.42 0.10
N PHE A 67 -12.16 6.58 0.48
CA PHE A 67 -11.37 5.81 -0.47
C PHE A 67 -12.02 4.47 -0.81
N ALA A 68 -12.41 3.73 0.22
CA ALA A 68 -12.81 2.32 0.05
C ALA A 68 -14.32 2.13 -0.14
N GLY A 69 -15.12 3.15 0.15
CA GLY A 69 -16.55 3.05 -0.02
C GLY A 69 -17.24 2.43 1.19
N GLN A 70 -18.40 1.86 0.95
CA GLN A 70 -19.28 1.38 2.02
C GLN A 70 -18.77 0.12 2.69
N GLU A 71 -17.88 -0.61 2.04
CA GLU A 71 -17.28 -1.82 2.62
C GLU A 71 -15.79 -1.54 2.86
N PRO A 72 -15.48 -0.83 3.95
CA PRO A 72 -14.10 -0.37 4.14
C PRO A 72 -13.09 -1.49 4.33
N ASN A 73 -13.54 -2.68 4.76
CA ASN A 73 -12.62 -3.80 4.95
C ASN A 73 -12.28 -4.51 3.66
N LYS A 74 -12.97 -4.19 2.56
CA LYS A 74 -12.72 -4.84 1.29
C LYS A 74 -11.60 -4.11 0.57
N ALA A 75 -10.69 -4.87 -0.04
CA ALA A 75 -9.59 -4.29 -0.77
C ALA A 75 -10.09 -3.57 -2.03
N VAL A 76 -9.41 -2.49 -2.38
CA VAL A 76 -9.66 -1.77 -3.62
C VAL A 76 -8.52 -2.14 -4.57
N VAL A 77 -8.79 -3.03 -5.52
CA VAL A 77 -7.76 -3.54 -6.42
C VAL A 77 -8.22 -3.27 -7.84
N GLU A 78 -7.55 -2.34 -8.50
CA GLU A 78 -7.90 -1.95 -9.86
C GLU A 78 -7.54 -3.07 -10.84
N PRO A 79 -8.21 -3.12 -12.00
CA PRO A 79 -7.92 -4.18 -12.97
C PRO A 79 -6.46 -4.25 -13.38
N GLU A 80 -5.79 -3.12 -13.50
CA GLU A 80 -4.38 -3.09 -13.87
C GLU A 80 -3.52 -3.78 -12.83
N ALA A 81 -3.86 -3.63 -11.55
CA ALA A 81 -3.14 -4.32 -10.48
C ALA A 81 -3.42 -5.81 -10.53
N ARG A 82 -4.70 -6.18 -10.72
CA ARG A 82 -5.06 -7.59 -10.78
C ARG A 82 -4.30 -8.31 -11.89
N ALA A 83 -4.06 -7.64 -12.99
CA ALA A 83 -3.41 -8.24 -14.15
C ALA A 83 -1.96 -8.64 -13.87
N VAL A 84 -1.29 -7.99 -12.92
CA VAL A 84 0.13 -8.22 -12.67
C VAL A 84 0.41 -8.91 -11.34
N LEU A 85 -0.63 -9.18 -10.54
CA LEU A 85 -0.46 -9.84 -9.24
C LEU A 85 -0.82 -11.31 -9.35
N THR A 86 -0.04 -12.16 -8.65
CA THR A 86 -0.36 -13.58 -8.57
C THR A 86 -1.48 -13.84 -7.57
N SER A 87 -1.49 -13.08 -6.48
CA SER A 87 -2.52 -13.18 -5.46
C SER A 87 -2.53 -11.90 -4.65
N PHE A 88 -3.61 -11.68 -3.93
CA PHE A 88 -3.71 -10.54 -3.03
C PHE A 88 -4.82 -10.79 -2.03
N ASP A 89 -4.76 -10.05 -0.92
CA ASP A 89 -5.79 -10.14 0.11
C ASP A 89 -7.07 -9.49 -0.42
N GLU A 90 -8.19 -10.23 -0.33
CA GLU A 90 -9.50 -9.69 -0.67
C GLU A 90 -9.97 -8.67 0.36
N TYR A 91 -9.50 -8.81 1.59
CA TYR A 91 -9.88 -7.94 2.70
C TYR A 91 -8.63 -7.37 3.32
N VAL A 92 -8.74 -6.15 3.79
CA VAL A 92 -7.63 -5.45 4.43
C VAL A 92 -7.78 -5.52 5.94
N THR A 93 -6.70 -5.17 6.65
CA THR A 93 -6.72 -5.08 8.10
C THR A 93 -6.52 -3.63 8.50
N HIS A 94 -7.34 -3.16 9.43
CA HIS A 94 -7.20 -1.83 9.98
C HIS A 94 -6.69 -1.91 11.40
N PHE A 95 -5.78 -1.01 11.73
CA PHE A 95 -5.24 -0.88 13.07
C PHE A 95 -5.44 0.54 13.55
N GLN A 96 -5.73 0.69 14.83
CA GLN A 96 -5.67 2.02 15.44
C GLN A 96 -4.21 2.29 15.79
N VAL A 97 -3.70 3.43 15.35
CA VAL A 97 -2.34 3.81 15.69
C VAL A 97 -2.34 4.32 17.12
N VAL A 98 -1.65 3.62 17.99
CA VAL A 98 -1.58 3.98 19.40
C VAL A 98 -0.45 4.96 19.64
N ASP A 99 0.65 4.78 18.95
CA ASP A 99 1.82 5.65 19.06
C ASP A 99 2.65 5.48 17.80
N GLY A 100 3.33 6.53 17.39
CA GLY A 100 4.19 6.45 16.24
C GLY A 100 4.97 7.72 16.00
N TYR A 101 6.14 7.53 15.40
CA TYR A 101 6.98 8.62 14.97
C TYR A 101 7.71 8.17 13.72
N ALA A 102 7.80 9.04 12.73
CA ALA A 102 8.49 8.69 11.50
C ALA A 102 9.19 9.91 10.93
N ALA A 103 10.43 9.70 10.48
CA ALA A 103 11.12 10.70 9.68
C ALA A 103 10.60 10.63 8.26
N ALA A 104 10.82 11.68 7.48
CA ALA A 104 10.44 11.69 6.08
C ALA A 104 11.18 10.59 5.33
N VAL A 105 10.49 9.96 4.39
CA VAL A 105 11.06 8.90 3.57
C VAL A 105 11.29 9.45 2.17
N SER A 106 12.52 9.27 1.67
CA SER A 106 12.84 9.69 0.32
C SER A 106 12.14 8.79 -0.69
N LYS A 107 11.65 9.37 -1.76
CA LYS A 107 11.04 8.59 -2.83
C LYS A 107 12.04 7.87 -3.68
N ARG A 108 13.28 8.33 -3.66
CA ARG A 108 14.32 7.67 -4.44
C ARG A 108 15.00 6.62 -3.61
N PRO A 109 15.40 5.50 -4.22
CA PRO A 109 16.17 4.53 -3.47
C PRO A 109 17.43 5.18 -2.97
N HIS A 110 17.78 4.89 -1.75
CA HIS A 110 19.03 5.32 -1.19
C HIS A 110 20.08 4.25 -1.40
N THR A 111 21.28 4.72 -1.67
CA THR A 111 22.41 3.85 -1.54
C THR A 111 22.84 3.94 -0.11
N LEU A 112 22.23 3.12 0.73
CA LEU A 112 22.57 3.13 2.13
C LEU A 112 23.69 2.17 2.39
N PRO A 113 24.61 2.53 3.30
CA PRO A 113 25.62 1.56 3.70
C PRO A 113 24.93 0.38 4.35
N GLU A 114 25.38 -0.79 3.99
CA GLU A 114 24.85 -1.97 4.65
C GLU A 114 25.46 -2.09 6.03
N LYS A 115 24.65 -2.62 6.94
CA LYS A 115 25.13 -2.76 8.30
C LYS A 115 26.08 -3.87 8.43
#